data_983812bc36749b62ed9b5ef1cef88f37
#
_entry.id   983812bc36749b62ed9b5ef1cef88f37
#
_cell.length_a   1.000
_cell.length_b   1.000
_cell.length_c   1.000
_cell.angle_alpha   90.00
_cell.angle_beta   90.00
_cell.angle_gamma   90.00
#
_symmetry.space_group_name_H-M   'P 1'
#
loop_
_entity.id
_entity.type
_entity.pdbx_description
1 polymer ?
#
loop_
_entity_poly.entity_id
_entity_poly.type
_entity_poly.pdbx_seq_one_letter_code
_entity_poly.pdbx_strand_id
1 'polypeptide(L)'
;LLEKDILSDNEKKFYENVNIYMSDATLSDSINKMCSFMRRYYGKNVIILLDEYDTPMQEAYVNGYWKELVAFTRSLFNATFKTNPYLERAIMTGITRVSKESIFSDLNNLVVVTTTSNQYETAFGFTEEEVFNALDEQGLSEKKQEVKSWYDGFTFGDSRDIYNPWSIINYLKYKKFTTYWADSSSNGLINNLIQKGSPYIKTMLETLIRGEKINVIIDEQIVFSELDYSEDAVWSLMLASGYLKVISAEPLSGNRRKARMYTLAITNLEIQFMFENMILRWFSPAKMETNEFVKALINGDVEAMNNYMNDVALKTFSSFDTGKHMSEKK
;
A
#
# COMPACT_ATOMS: atom_id res chain seq x y z
N LEU A 1 -5.12 -11.77 34.03
CA LEU A 1 -3.81 -12.44 34.30
C LEU A 1 -3.21 -12.00 35.64
N LEU A 2 -3.22 -10.71 35.97
CA LEU A 2 -2.65 -10.16 37.22
C LEU A 2 -3.39 -10.60 38.48
N GLU A 3 -4.72 -10.76 38.39
CA GLU A 3 -5.58 -11.13 39.54
C GLU A 3 -5.54 -12.61 39.91
N LYS A 4 -4.96 -13.42 39.04
CA LYS A 4 -4.81 -14.88 39.27
C LYS A 4 -3.34 -15.18 39.54
N ASP A 5 -3.04 -16.05 40.50
CA ASP A 5 -1.70 -16.48 40.91
C ASP A 5 -0.94 -17.31 39.86
N ILE A 6 -0.95 -16.84 38.60
CA ILE A 6 -0.30 -17.49 37.48
C ILE A 6 1.06 -16.87 37.19
N LEU A 7 1.23 -15.59 37.52
CA LEU A 7 2.47 -14.85 37.30
C LEU A 7 3.28 -14.77 38.60
N SER A 8 4.56 -15.05 38.51
CA SER A 8 5.52 -14.76 39.60
C SER A 8 5.65 -13.23 39.79
N ASP A 9 6.16 -12.80 40.93
CA ASP A 9 6.35 -11.37 41.22
C ASP A 9 7.26 -10.68 40.20
N ASN A 10 8.24 -11.35 39.66
CA ASN A 10 9.11 -10.82 38.61
C ASN A 10 8.34 -10.64 37.29
N GLU A 11 7.40 -11.54 36.97
CA GLU A 11 6.59 -11.46 35.76
C GLU A 11 5.50 -10.40 35.87
N LYS A 12 4.94 -10.21 37.06
CA LYS A 12 4.04 -9.09 37.36
C LYS A 12 4.77 -7.75 37.14
N LYS A 13 5.99 -7.62 37.69
CA LYS A 13 6.82 -6.44 37.44
C LYS A 13 7.18 -6.25 35.98
N PHE A 14 7.49 -7.32 35.23
CA PHE A 14 7.74 -7.22 33.80
C PHE A 14 6.48 -6.71 33.09
N TYR A 15 5.31 -7.27 33.39
CA TYR A 15 4.02 -6.87 32.79
C TYR A 15 3.72 -5.38 33.04
N GLU A 16 3.94 -4.90 34.26
CA GLU A 16 3.76 -3.50 34.66
C GLU A 16 4.75 -2.56 33.97
N ASN A 17 5.97 -3.05 33.64
CA ASN A 17 6.99 -2.29 32.94
C ASN A 17 6.73 -2.19 31.43
N VAL A 18 5.77 -2.95 30.85
CA VAL A 18 5.36 -2.81 29.46
C VAL A 18 4.47 -1.57 29.31
N ASN A 19 5.10 -0.43 29.10
CA ASN A 19 4.46 0.87 28.96
C ASN A 19 5.23 1.76 27.97
N ILE A 20 4.76 2.97 27.72
CA ILE A 20 5.34 3.91 26.74
C ILE A 20 6.80 4.33 27.04
N TYR A 21 7.29 4.08 28.25
CA TYR A 21 8.68 4.40 28.68
C TYR A 21 9.57 3.16 28.76
N MET A 22 9.09 1.99 28.33
CA MET A 22 9.86 0.75 28.36
C MET A 22 11.10 0.82 27.48
N SER A 23 12.12 0.03 27.82
CA SER A 23 13.31 -0.13 26.98
C SER A 23 13.00 -0.95 25.71
N ASP A 24 13.80 -0.78 24.66
CA ASP A 24 13.69 -1.58 23.42
C ASP A 24 13.81 -3.09 23.69
N ALA A 25 14.64 -3.49 24.67
CA ALA A 25 14.75 -4.88 25.08
C ALA A 25 13.45 -5.42 25.69
N THR A 26 12.82 -4.65 26.57
CA THR A 26 11.50 -5.00 27.15
C THR A 26 10.45 -5.10 26.07
N LEU A 27 10.40 -4.13 25.16
CA LEU A 27 9.45 -4.08 24.08
C LEU A 27 9.64 -5.28 23.11
N SER A 28 10.88 -5.58 22.73
CA SER A 28 11.18 -6.70 21.82
C SER A 28 10.75 -8.05 22.39
N ASP A 29 10.82 -8.25 23.72
CA ASP A 29 10.45 -9.51 24.37
C ASP A 29 8.97 -9.56 24.83
N SER A 30 8.27 -8.44 24.76
CA SER A 30 6.92 -8.27 25.35
C SER A 30 5.89 -9.25 24.80
N ILE A 31 5.84 -9.44 23.47
CA ILE A 31 4.87 -10.33 22.82
C ILE A 31 5.18 -11.80 23.16
N ASN A 32 6.45 -12.19 23.15
CA ASN A 32 6.85 -13.55 23.53
C ASN A 32 6.46 -13.85 24.99
N LYS A 33 6.72 -12.93 25.93
CA LYS A 33 6.30 -13.08 27.34
C LYS A 33 4.78 -13.14 27.47
N MET A 34 4.03 -12.31 26.74
CA MET A 34 2.57 -12.39 26.72
C MET A 34 2.09 -13.76 26.25
N CYS A 35 2.68 -14.32 25.19
CA CYS A 35 2.37 -15.66 24.72
C CYS A 35 2.60 -16.70 25.82
N SER A 36 3.71 -16.62 26.57
CA SER A 36 3.99 -17.49 27.70
C SER A 36 2.89 -17.41 28.78
N PHE A 37 2.48 -16.20 29.13
CA PHE A 37 1.45 -15.95 30.14
C PHE A 37 0.09 -16.51 29.71
N MET A 38 -0.30 -16.25 28.45
CA MET A 38 -1.54 -16.79 27.86
C MET A 38 -1.52 -18.30 27.77
N ARG A 39 -0.40 -18.90 27.37
CA ARG A 39 -0.25 -20.36 27.32
C ARG A 39 -0.47 -21.03 28.68
N ARG A 40 0.09 -20.45 29.75
CA ARG A 40 -0.11 -20.96 31.13
C ARG A 40 -1.56 -20.80 31.60
N TYR A 41 -2.19 -19.69 31.22
CA TYR A 41 -3.58 -19.40 31.63
C TYR A 41 -4.60 -20.28 30.88
N TYR A 42 -4.48 -20.36 29.55
CA TYR A 42 -5.47 -21.05 28.70
C TYR A 42 -5.12 -22.53 28.42
N GLY A 43 -3.91 -22.98 28.74
CA GLY A 43 -3.44 -24.32 28.44
C GLY A 43 -3.23 -24.61 26.94
N LYS A 44 -3.27 -23.59 26.07
CA LYS A 44 -3.15 -23.69 24.61
C LYS A 44 -2.11 -22.71 24.09
N ASN A 45 -1.43 -23.06 22.99
CA ASN A 45 -0.54 -22.14 22.30
C ASN A 45 -1.32 -20.97 21.69
N VAL A 46 -0.64 -19.87 21.41
CA VAL A 46 -1.20 -18.60 21.01
C VAL A 46 -1.20 -18.49 19.49
N ILE A 47 -2.27 -17.97 18.92
CA ILE A 47 -2.31 -17.51 17.53
C ILE A 47 -2.11 -15.99 17.54
N ILE A 48 -1.17 -15.51 16.74
CA ILE A 48 -0.91 -14.07 16.58
C ILE A 48 -1.46 -13.62 15.23
N LEU A 49 -2.31 -12.59 15.26
CA LEU A 49 -2.82 -11.90 14.08
C LEU A 49 -2.25 -10.48 14.10
N LEU A 50 -1.41 -10.17 13.12
CA LEU A 50 -0.77 -8.86 12.97
C LEU A 50 -1.20 -8.25 11.67
N ASP A 51 -2.09 -7.28 11.75
CA ASP A 51 -2.61 -6.55 10.60
C ASP A 51 -1.76 -5.33 10.31
N GLU A 52 -1.59 -5.00 9.03
CA GLU A 52 -0.83 -3.84 8.54
C GLU A 52 0.59 -3.73 9.16
N TYR A 53 1.34 -4.85 9.18
CA TYR A 53 2.66 -4.88 9.82
C TYR A 53 3.66 -3.87 9.23
N ASP A 54 3.43 -3.42 8.02
CA ASP A 54 4.29 -2.51 7.27
C ASP A 54 3.90 -1.03 7.40
N THR A 55 2.76 -0.70 8.00
CA THR A 55 2.33 0.68 8.24
C THR A 55 3.39 1.49 9.02
N PRO A 56 3.97 1.00 10.15
CA PRO A 56 5.05 1.72 10.81
C PRO A 56 6.29 1.90 9.93
N MET A 57 6.52 0.97 9.00
CA MET A 57 7.64 1.04 8.05
C MET A 57 7.43 2.17 7.03
N GLN A 58 6.22 2.30 6.50
CA GLN A 58 5.85 3.39 5.59
C GLN A 58 6.05 4.75 6.27
N GLU A 59 5.58 4.89 7.51
CA GLU A 59 5.77 6.09 8.31
C GLU A 59 7.26 6.41 8.55
N ALA A 60 8.06 5.41 8.86
CA ALA A 60 9.49 5.59 9.08
C ALA A 60 10.23 5.99 7.80
N TYR A 61 9.83 5.45 6.65
CA TYR A 61 10.37 5.83 5.36
C TYR A 61 10.06 7.29 5.03
N VAL A 62 8.81 7.70 5.18
CA VAL A 62 8.37 9.09 4.89
C VAL A 62 9.02 10.10 5.83
N ASN A 63 9.21 9.75 7.11
CA ASN A 63 9.69 10.64 8.17
C ASN A 63 11.20 10.51 8.47
N GLY A 64 11.92 9.63 7.78
CA GLY A 64 13.39 9.57 7.80
C GLY A 64 14.03 8.83 8.99
N TYR A 65 13.28 8.01 9.76
CA TYR A 65 13.80 7.18 10.85
C TYR A 65 13.78 5.67 10.54
N TRP A 66 13.92 5.34 9.27
CA TRP A 66 13.87 3.98 8.72
C TRP A 66 14.84 3.00 9.41
N LYS A 67 16.10 3.42 9.57
CA LYS A 67 17.16 2.52 10.10
C LYS A 67 16.88 2.06 11.52
N GLU A 68 16.43 2.97 12.36
CA GLU A 68 16.10 2.72 13.76
C GLU A 68 14.91 1.76 13.86
N LEU A 69 13.85 2.01 13.09
CA LEU A 69 12.66 1.17 13.11
C LEU A 69 12.95 -0.25 12.58
N VAL A 70 13.72 -0.39 11.50
CA VAL A 70 14.09 -1.70 10.94
C VAL A 70 14.85 -2.54 11.96
N ALA A 71 15.84 -1.96 12.66
CA ALA A 71 16.61 -2.66 13.67
C ALA A 71 15.71 -3.14 14.83
N PHE A 72 14.83 -2.28 15.30
CA PHE A 72 13.86 -2.59 16.36
C PHE A 72 12.89 -3.70 15.91
N THR A 73 12.25 -3.55 14.75
CA THR A 73 11.24 -4.51 14.26
C THR A 73 11.84 -5.89 14.02
N ARG A 74 13.08 -5.95 13.52
CA ARG A 74 13.82 -7.21 13.39
C ARG A 74 13.96 -7.93 14.74
N SER A 75 14.34 -7.20 15.79
CA SER A 75 14.46 -7.75 17.13
C SER A 75 13.12 -8.27 17.65
N LEU A 76 12.06 -7.47 17.54
CA LEU A 76 10.71 -7.82 17.96
C LEU A 76 10.19 -9.07 17.22
N PHE A 77 10.33 -9.11 15.88
CA PHE A 77 9.84 -10.24 15.08
C PHE A 77 10.62 -11.52 15.32
N ASN A 78 11.94 -11.44 15.53
CA ASN A 78 12.73 -12.60 15.90
C ASN A 78 12.30 -13.19 17.24
N ALA A 79 12.11 -12.36 18.25
CA ALA A 79 11.64 -12.82 19.56
C ALA A 79 10.21 -13.38 19.50
N THR A 80 9.36 -12.79 18.67
CA THR A 80 7.92 -13.14 18.57
C THR A 80 7.69 -14.39 17.73
N PHE A 81 8.34 -14.54 16.58
CA PHE A 81 7.99 -15.54 15.58
C PHE A 81 9.02 -16.65 15.38
N LYS A 82 10.33 -16.39 15.63
CA LYS A 82 11.36 -17.39 15.34
C LYS A 82 11.57 -18.41 16.45
N THR A 83 11.62 -17.94 17.69
CA THR A 83 12.02 -18.77 18.85
C THR A 83 10.95 -18.79 19.94
N ASN A 84 9.69 -18.61 19.59
CA ASN A 84 8.58 -18.57 20.52
C ASN A 84 7.93 -19.97 20.66
N PRO A 85 8.21 -20.75 21.73
CA PRO A 85 7.65 -22.07 21.91
C PRO A 85 6.15 -22.05 22.27
N TYR A 86 5.60 -20.88 22.55
CA TYR A 86 4.21 -20.67 22.92
C TYR A 86 3.33 -20.31 21.73
N LEU A 87 3.95 -20.09 20.56
CA LEU A 87 3.27 -19.74 19.32
C LEU A 87 2.76 -21.01 18.63
N GLU A 88 1.49 -21.03 18.29
CA GLU A 88 0.87 -22.07 17.44
C GLU A 88 1.00 -21.68 15.97
N ARG A 89 0.57 -20.47 15.64
CA ARG A 89 0.54 -19.91 14.29
C ARG A 89 0.56 -18.39 14.34
N ALA A 90 1.09 -17.77 13.29
CA ALA A 90 0.95 -16.36 13.07
C ALA A 90 0.46 -16.08 11.65
N ILE A 91 -0.36 -15.04 11.50
CA ILE A 91 -0.77 -14.45 10.24
C ILE A 91 -0.41 -12.97 10.30
N MET A 92 0.30 -12.51 9.28
CA MET A 92 0.67 -11.11 9.13
C MET A 92 0.14 -10.61 7.79
N THR A 93 -0.50 -9.44 7.78
CA THR A 93 -0.97 -8.76 6.58
C THR A 93 -0.24 -7.46 6.37
N GLY A 94 -0.10 -7.03 5.12
CA GLY A 94 0.53 -5.77 4.73
C GLY A 94 0.54 -5.60 3.21
N ILE A 95 0.78 -4.38 2.76
CA ILE A 95 0.82 -4.04 1.33
C ILE A 95 2.18 -4.42 0.74
N THR A 96 3.26 -4.23 1.50
CA THR A 96 4.62 -4.43 1.02
C THR A 96 5.27 -5.66 1.64
N ARG A 97 6.05 -6.38 0.84
CA ARG A 97 6.90 -7.43 1.34
C ARG A 97 8.26 -6.85 1.72
N VAL A 98 8.47 -6.54 2.98
CA VAL A 98 9.76 -6.04 3.50
C VAL A 98 10.83 -7.15 3.57
N SER A 99 10.83 -8.09 2.64
CA SER A 99 11.62 -9.33 2.75
C SER A 99 13.09 -9.20 2.38
N LYS A 100 13.46 -8.23 1.55
CA LYS A 100 14.87 -7.94 1.26
C LYS A 100 15.50 -7.07 2.34
N GLU A 101 14.71 -6.30 3.05
CA GLU A 101 15.16 -5.64 4.26
C GLU A 101 15.36 -6.74 5.32
N SER A 102 16.42 -6.71 6.02
CA SER A 102 16.88 -7.74 6.97
C SER A 102 15.87 -8.16 8.07
N ILE A 103 14.67 -7.61 8.06
CA ILE A 103 13.59 -7.86 9.05
C ILE A 103 13.12 -9.31 9.04
N PHE A 104 12.94 -9.89 7.85
CA PHE A 104 12.47 -11.27 7.69
C PHE A 104 13.57 -12.26 7.33
N SER A 105 14.81 -11.80 7.13
CA SER A 105 15.92 -12.67 6.72
C SER A 105 16.18 -13.80 7.70
N ASP A 106 15.79 -13.61 8.95
CA ASP A 106 15.97 -14.59 10.03
C ASP A 106 14.76 -15.50 10.24
N LEU A 107 13.63 -15.26 9.57
CA LEU A 107 12.41 -16.08 9.68
C LEU A 107 12.36 -17.10 8.52
N ASN A 108 12.78 -18.32 8.79
CA ASN A 108 12.95 -19.37 7.77
C ASN A 108 11.64 -20.13 7.44
N ASN A 109 10.58 -19.89 8.19
CA ASN A 109 9.30 -20.63 8.11
C ASN A 109 8.12 -19.79 7.59
N LEU A 110 8.41 -18.68 6.93
CA LEU A 110 7.39 -17.83 6.33
C LEU A 110 6.86 -18.46 5.03
N VAL A 111 5.54 -18.56 4.95
CA VAL A 111 4.81 -18.74 3.70
C VAL A 111 4.31 -17.37 3.26
N VAL A 112 4.76 -16.92 2.09
CA VAL A 112 4.40 -15.60 1.57
C VAL A 112 3.37 -15.78 0.47
N VAL A 113 2.24 -15.11 0.64
CA VAL A 113 1.15 -15.05 -0.32
C VAL A 113 1.02 -13.60 -0.79
N THR A 114 1.09 -13.39 -2.09
CA THR A 114 0.99 -12.07 -2.73
C THR A 114 -0.25 -11.99 -3.60
N THR A 115 -0.53 -10.84 -4.17
CA THR A 115 -1.64 -10.64 -5.12
C THR A 115 -1.55 -11.52 -6.36
N THR A 116 -0.36 -12.05 -6.70
CA THR A 116 -0.16 -12.96 -7.84
C THR A 116 -0.14 -14.43 -7.44
N SER A 117 -0.35 -14.74 -6.16
CA SER A 117 -0.41 -16.13 -5.66
C SER A 117 -1.80 -16.72 -5.82
N ASN A 118 -1.87 -17.99 -6.25
CA ASN A 118 -3.15 -18.72 -6.35
C ASN A 118 -3.67 -19.21 -4.99
N GLN A 119 -2.85 -19.13 -3.95
CA GLN A 119 -3.26 -19.53 -2.61
C GLN A 119 -4.09 -18.41 -1.98
N TYR A 120 -5.27 -18.77 -1.45
CA TYR A 120 -6.23 -17.83 -0.82
C TYR A 120 -6.80 -16.74 -1.74
N GLU A 121 -6.80 -16.94 -3.05
CA GLU A 121 -7.19 -15.95 -4.05
C GLU A 121 -8.63 -15.44 -3.94
N THR A 122 -9.52 -16.14 -3.23
CA THR A 122 -10.91 -15.73 -2.95
C THR A 122 -11.15 -15.40 -1.47
N ALA A 123 -10.10 -15.39 -0.63
CA ALA A 123 -10.26 -15.19 0.81
C ALA A 123 -10.24 -13.70 1.23
N PHE A 124 -9.72 -12.82 0.36
CA PHE A 124 -9.54 -11.39 0.64
C PHE A 124 -10.31 -10.54 -0.38
N GLY A 125 -11.60 -10.43 -0.18
CA GLY A 125 -12.50 -9.70 -1.05
C GLY A 125 -13.80 -10.46 -1.25
N PHE A 126 -14.78 -9.81 -1.87
CA PHE A 126 -16.00 -10.48 -2.31
C PHE A 126 -15.88 -10.93 -3.75
N THR A 127 -16.33 -12.13 -4.03
CA THR A 127 -16.48 -12.62 -5.41
C THR A 127 -17.66 -11.95 -6.11
N GLU A 128 -17.68 -11.96 -7.44
CA GLU A 128 -18.80 -11.42 -8.21
C GLU A 128 -20.12 -12.07 -7.83
N GLU A 129 -20.13 -13.38 -7.59
CA GLU A 129 -21.33 -14.13 -7.18
C GLU A 129 -21.87 -13.62 -5.84
N GLU A 130 -21.01 -13.43 -4.84
CA GLU A 130 -21.42 -12.91 -3.52
C GLU A 130 -21.98 -11.48 -3.64
N VAL A 131 -21.34 -10.62 -4.43
CA VAL A 131 -21.81 -9.25 -4.66
C VAL A 131 -23.13 -9.23 -5.37
N PHE A 132 -23.30 -10.01 -6.43
CA PHE A 132 -24.52 -10.05 -7.21
C PHE A 132 -25.70 -10.63 -6.43
N ASN A 133 -25.45 -11.65 -5.60
CA ASN A 133 -26.46 -12.18 -4.69
C ASN A 133 -26.90 -11.13 -3.66
N ALA A 134 -25.95 -10.39 -3.07
CA ALA A 134 -26.27 -9.32 -2.12
C ALA A 134 -27.05 -8.17 -2.78
N LEU A 135 -26.76 -7.84 -4.05
CA LEU A 135 -27.54 -6.85 -4.81
C LEU A 135 -28.96 -7.34 -5.09
N ASP A 136 -29.13 -8.60 -5.45
CA ASP A 136 -30.45 -9.21 -5.69
C ASP A 136 -31.31 -9.21 -4.42
N GLU A 137 -30.74 -9.60 -3.28
CA GLU A 137 -31.41 -9.59 -1.97
C GLU A 137 -31.87 -8.18 -1.56
N GLN A 138 -31.16 -7.13 -1.99
CA GLN A 138 -31.52 -5.74 -1.71
C GLN A 138 -32.37 -5.08 -2.79
N GLY A 139 -32.81 -5.82 -3.82
CA GLY A 139 -33.62 -5.29 -4.91
C GLY A 139 -32.85 -4.34 -5.83
N LEU A 140 -31.54 -4.54 -5.99
CA LEU A 140 -30.64 -3.72 -6.80
C LEU A 140 -30.09 -4.47 -8.03
N SER A 141 -30.82 -5.48 -8.52
CA SER A 141 -30.38 -6.34 -9.64
C SER A 141 -30.03 -5.54 -10.91
N GLU A 142 -30.73 -4.45 -11.17
CA GLU A 142 -30.47 -3.57 -12.32
C GLU A 142 -29.16 -2.77 -12.18
N LYS A 143 -28.57 -2.71 -10.99
CA LYS A 143 -27.33 -1.98 -10.71
C LYS A 143 -26.06 -2.81 -10.87
N LYS A 144 -26.16 -4.12 -11.14
CA LYS A 144 -25.02 -5.03 -11.22
C LYS A 144 -23.88 -4.52 -12.12
N GLN A 145 -24.21 -4.05 -13.32
CA GLN A 145 -23.19 -3.57 -14.27
C GLN A 145 -22.54 -2.25 -13.82
N GLU A 146 -23.32 -1.37 -13.22
CA GLU A 146 -22.82 -0.12 -12.68
C GLU A 146 -21.91 -0.37 -11.45
N VAL A 147 -22.32 -1.26 -10.54
CA VAL A 147 -21.50 -1.71 -9.41
C VAL A 147 -20.20 -2.37 -9.87
N LYS A 148 -20.28 -3.21 -10.91
CA LYS A 148 -19.11 -3.81 -11.54
C LYS A 148 -18.13 -2.75 -12.04
N SER A 149 -18.59 -1.76 -12.77
CA SER A 149 -17.74 -0.70 -13.29
C SER A 149 -17.06 0.13 -12.18
N TRP A 150 -17.77 0.35 -11.08
CA TRP A 150 -17.27 1.16 -9.97
C TRP A 150 -16.33 0.45 -9.04
N TYR A 151 -16.56 -0.83 -8.70
CA TYR A 151 -15.94 -1.48 -7.54
C TYR A 151 -15.30 -2.83 -7.83
N ASP A 152 -15.43 -3.35 -9.05
CA ASP A 152 -14.79 -4.58 -9.48
C ASP A 152 -13.33 -4.36 -9.88
N GLY A 153 -12.62 -5.44 -10.10
CA GLY A 153 -11.38 -5.46 -10.88
C GLY A 153 -10.15 -5.87 -10.11
N PHE A 154 -10.24 -6.24 -8.85
CA PHE A 154 -9.10 -6.87 -8.18
C PHE A 154 -8.87 -8.26 -8.78
N THR A 155 -7.60 -8.59 -8.97
CA THR A 155 -7.17 -9.89 -9.45
C THR A 155 -6.19 -10.47 -8.44
N PHE A 156 -6.52 -11.62 -7.88
CA PHE A 156 -5.65 -12.37 -6.99
C PHE A 156 -5.36 -13.74 -7.60
N GLY A 157 -4.09 -14.03 -7.87
CA GLY A 157 -3.70 -15.24 -8.59
C GLY A 157 -4.39 -15.34 -9.95
N ASP A 158 -5.16 -16.40 -10.16
CA ASP A 158 -5.97 -16.62 -11.36
C ASP A 158 -7.43 -16.12 -11.21
N SER A 159 -7.88 -15.79 -9.99
CA SER A 159 -9.21 -15.28 -9.70
C SER A 159 -9.34 -13.82 -10.08
N ARG A 160 -10.35 -13.53 -10.87
CA ARG A 160 -10.72 -12.20 -11.36
C ARG A 160 -12.07 -11.77 -10.78
N ASP A 161 -12.44 -10.54 -11.03
CA ASP A 161 -13.73 -9.99 -10.62
C ASP A 161 -13.92 -10.09 -9.09
N ILE A 162 -12.87 -9.72 -8.35
CA ILE A 162 -12.90 -9.61 -6.89
C ILE A 162 -13.15 -8.14 -6.52
N TYR A 163 -14.03 -7.94 -5.56
CA TYR A 163 -14.51 -6.62 -5.13
C TYR A 163 -13.96 -6.26 -3.75
N ASN A 164 -13.68 -4.97 -3.55
CA ASN A 164 -13.31 -4.47 -2.24
C ASN A 164 -14.51 -4.52 -1.28
N PRO A 165 -14.42 -5.23 -0.14
CA PRO A 165 -15.54 -5.38 0.80
C PRO A 165 -16.04 -4.04 1.35
N TRP A 166 -15.14 -3.10 1.65
CA TRP A 166 -15.50 -1.80 2.19
C TRP A 166 -16.37 -1.00 1.22
N SER A 167 -15.99 -0.97 -0.06
CA SER A 167 -16.74 -0.26 -1.10
C SER A 167 -18.12 -0.89 -1.30
N ILE A 168 -18.21 -2.22 -1.36
CA ILE A 168 -19.48 -2.93 -1.54
C ILE A 168 -20.42 -2.74 -0.34
N ILE A 169 -19.92 -2.92 0.89
CA ILE A 169 -20.75 -2.74 2.09
C ILE A 169 -21.31 -1.30 2.17
N ASN A 170 -20.47 -0.30 1.88
CA ASN A 170 -20.92 1.08 1.89
C ASN A 170 -21.87 1.40 0.74
N TYR A 171 -21.64 0.86 -0.46
CA TYR A 171 -22.59 1.00 -1.55
C TYR A 171 -23.96 0.39 -1.21
N LEU A 172 -23.99 -0.84 -0.69
CA LEU A 172 -25.25 -1.49 -0.25
C LEU A 172 -25.97 -0.68 0.83
N LYS A 173 -25.21 -0.03 1.73
CA LYS A 173 -25.78 0.79 2.80
C LYS A 173 -26.35 2.13 2.31
N TYR A 174 -25.59 2.83 1.48
CA TYR A 174 -25.92 4.21 1.08
C TYR A 174 -26.56 4.32 -0.31
N LYS A 175 -26.44 3.27 -1.13
CA LYS A 175 -26.97 3.19 -2.51
C LYS A 175 -26.53 4.34 -3.41
N LYS A 176 -25.31 4.84 -3.16
CA LYS A 176 -24.70 5.95 -3.87
C LYS A 176 -23.33 5.51 -4.43
N PHE A 177 -23.09 5.80 -5.70
CA PHE A 177 -21.78 5.61 -6.31
C PHE A 177 -20.86 6.76 -5.92
N THR A 178 -19.76 6.43 -5.27
CA THR A 178 -18.71 7.36 -4.85
C THR A 178 -17.45 6.57 -4.45
N THR A 179 -16.36 7.26 -4.22
CA THR A 179 -15.14 6.70 -3.63
C THR A 179 -15.38 6.40 -2.14
N TYR A 180 -15.23 5.15 -1.76
CA TYR A 180 -15.35 4.68 -0.38
C TYR A 180 -14.00 4.22 0.17
N TRP A 181 -13.43 3.16 -0.45
CA TRP A 181 -12.14 2.65 -0.04
C TRP A 181 -11.00 3.58 -0.42
N ALA A 182 -11.04 4.13 -1.63
CA ALA A 182 -10.00 5.03 -2.11
C ALA A 182 -9.84 6.31 -1.26
N ASP A 183 -10.89 6.75 -0.57
CA ASP A 183 -10.86 7.89 0.36
C ASP A 183 -10.58 7.49 1.82
N SER A 184 -10.47 6.20 2.14
CA SER A 184 -10.25 5.73 3.51
C SER A 184 -8.83 5.93 4.01
N SER A 185 -7.86 6.13 3.12
CA SER A 185 -6.45 6.36 3.44
C SER A 185 -5.95 7.70 2.90
N SER A 186 -4.84 8.19 3.46
CA SER A 186 -4.25 9.47 3.04
C SER A 186 -3.66 9.42 1.62
N ASN A 187 -3.44 8.23 1.04
CA ASN A 187 -2.75 7.99 -0.23
C ASN A 187 -1.40 8.76 -0.36
N GLY A 188 -0.85 9.19 0.79
CA GLY A 188 0.27 10.13 0.85
C GLY A 188 1.54 9.58 0.20
N LEU A 189 1.84 8.30 0.40
CA LEU A 189 3.02 7.67 -0.20
C LEU A 189 2.93 7.68 -1.73
N ILE A 190 1.83 7.19 -2.29
CA ILE A 190 1.62 7.16 -3.75
C ILE A 190 1.59 8.56 -4.34
N ASN A 191 0.90 9.49 -3.69
CA ASN A 191 0.90 10.89 -4.10
C ASN A 191 2.33 11.49 -4.17
N ASN A 192 3.14 11.25 -3.15
CA ASN A 192 4.52 11.73 -3.12
C ASN A 192 5.39 11.08 -4.20
N LEU A 193 5.25 9.77 -4.42
CA LEU A 193 6.01 9.05 -5.44
C LEU A 193 5.68 9.54 -6.86
N ILE A 194 4.41 9.80 -7.15
CA ILE A 194 3.99 10.30 -8.46
C ILE A 194 4.42 11.76 -8.64
N GLN A 195 4.23 12.63 -7.63
CA GLN A 195 4.64 14.04 -7.73
C GLN A 195 6.14 14.20 -7.97
N LYS A 196 6.96 13.41 -7.25
CA LYS A 196 8.43 13.42 -7.37
C LYS A 196 8.93 12.56 -8.52
N GLY A 197 8.05 11.75 -9.11
CA GLY A 197 8.38 10.82 -10.18
C GLY A 197 8.88 11.52 -11.44
N SER A 198 9.63 10.78 -12.25
CA SER A 198 10.14 11.25 -13.53
C SER A 198 9.00 11.61 -14.51
N PRO A 199 9.29 12.33 -15.59
CA PRO A 199 8.33 12.53 -16.68
C PRO A 199 7.76 11.22 -17.23
N TYR A 200 8.52 10.13 -17.18
CA TYR A 200 8.07 8.81 -17.60
C TYR A 200 6.96 8.27 -16.72
N ILE A 201 7.10 8.34 -15.39
CA ILE A 201 6.03 7.93 -14.44
C ILE A 201 4.75 8.74 -14.68
N LYS A 202 4.87 10.05 -14.90
CA LYS A 202 3.73 10.93 -15.19
C LYS A 202 3.03 10.57 -16.49
N THR A 203 3.81 10.30 -17.56
CA THR A 203 3.28 9.84 -18.84
C THR A 203 2.53 8.52 -18.73
N MET A 204 3.09 7.56 -18.01
CA MET A 204 2.45 6.26 -17.79
C MET A 204 1.16 6.40 -16.98
N LEU A 205 1.13 7.29 -15.97
CA LEU A 205 -0.08 7.58 -15.20
C LEU A 205 -1.15 8.24 -16.08
N GLU A 206 -0.79 9.18 -16.96
CA GLU A 206 -1.74 9.78 -17.92
C GLU A 206 -2.33 8.71 -18.86
N THR A 207 -1.49 7.81 -19.35
CA THR A 207 -1.92 6.67 -20.17
C THR A 207 -2.98 5.85 -19.43
N LEU A 208 -2.72 5.53 -18.17
CA LEU A 208 -3.66 4.79 -17.32
C LEU A 208 -4.99 5.55 -17.09
N ILE A 209 -4.93 6.85 -16.79
CA ILE A 209 -6.12 7.69 -16.55
C ILE A 209 -6.99 7.82 -17.81
N ARG A 210 -6.38 7.79 -18.99
CA ARG A 210 -7.11 7.74 -20.28
C ARG A 210 -7.81 6.39 -20.53
N GLY A 211 -7.70 5.43 -19.60
CA GLY A 211 -8.26 4.09 -19.73
C GLY A 211 -7.43 3.13 -20.58
N GLU A 212 -6.20 3.54 -20.92
CA GLU A 212 -5.24 2.71 -21.65
C GLU A 212 -4.46 1.80 -20.68
N LYS A 213 -3.61 0.93 -21.23
CA LYS A 213 -2.83 -0.06 -20.48
C LYS A 213 -1.35 0.27 -20.54
N ILE A 214 -0.63 -0.10 -19.51
CA ILE A 214 0.84 0.01 -19.47
C ILE A 214 1.50 -1.37 -19.39
N ASN A 215 2.72 -1.48 -19.90
CA ASN A 215 3.52 -2.70 -19.81
C ASN A 215 4.73 -2.44 -18.93
N VAL A 216 4.83 -3.18 -17.81
CA VAL A 216 5.87 -2.99 -16.81
C VAL A 216 6.37 -4.33 -16.26
N ILE A 217 7.58 -4.32 -15.71
CA ILE A 217 8.10 -5.45 -14.92
C ILE A 217 7.65 -5.26 -13.48
N ILE A 218 7.09 -6.29 -12.88
CA ILE A 218 6.68 -6.29 -11.47
C ILE A 218 7.70 -7.04 -10.65
N ASP A 219 8.21 -6.40 -9.60
CA ASP A 219 8.95 -7.05 -8.53
C ASP A 219 8.05 -7.12 -7.28
N GLU A 220 7.60 -8.32 -6.95
CA GLU A 220 6.77 -8.57 -5.76
C GLU A 220 7.56 -8.44 -4.45
N GLN A 221 8.87 -8.30 -4.54
CA GLN A 221 9.77 -8.14 -3.40
C GLN A 221 10.20 -6.68 -3.24
N ILE A 222 9.23 -5.77 -3.30
CA ILE A 222 9.50 -4.34 -3.18
C ILE A 222 10.15 -4.03 -1.83
N VAL A 223 11.21 -3.23 -1.90
CA VAL A 223 11.88 -2.65 -0.74
C VAL A 223 11.63 -1.14 -0.77
N PHE A 224 11.32 -0.53 0.37
CA PHE A 224 11.07 0.91 0.42
C PHE A 224 12.25 1.73 -0.12
N SER A 225 13.47 1.29 0.14
CA SER A 225 14.68 1.94 -0.40
C SER A 225 14.78 1.90 -1.93
N GLU A 226 14.11 0.96 -2.61
CA GLU A 226 14.09 0.89 -4.07
C GLU A 226 13.11 1.89 -4.70
N LEU A 227 12.14 2.39 -3.94
CA LEU A 227 11.17 3.39 -4.42
C LEU A 227 11.83 4.71 -4.86
N ASP A 228 13.00 5.03 -4.31
CA ASP A 228 13.74 6.23 -4.67
C ASP A 228 14.55 6.09 -5.98
N TYR A 229 14.79 4.85 -6.44
CA TYR A 229 15.72 4.58 -7.56
C TYR A 229 15.12 3.75 -8.69
N SER A 230 13.97 3.12 -8.48
CA SER A 230 13.35 2.22 -9.44
C SER A 230 11.92 2.64 -9.77
N GLU A 231 11.70 3.00 -11.03
CA GLU A 231 10.35 3.31 -11.53
C GLU A 231 9.44 2.07 -11.51
N ASP A 232 10.01 0.88 -11.74
CA ASP A 232 9.27 -0.40 -11.68
C ASP A 232 8.76 -0.68 -10.26
N ALA A 233 9.46 -0.21 -9.21
CA ALA A 233 9.02 -0.34 -7.83
C ALA A 233 7.73 0.44 -7.55
N VAL A 234 7.54 1.59 -8.19
CA VAL A 234 6.30 2.39 -8.06
C VAL A 234 5.10 1.61 -8.59
N TRP A 235 5.24 1.00 -9.78
CA TRP A 235 4.16 0.21 -10.38
C TRP A 235 3.87 -1.07 -9.60
N SER A 236 4.91 -1.69 -9.06
CA SER A 236 4.78 -2.87 -8.20
C SER A 236 4.04 -2.53 -6.91
N LEU A 237 4.34 -1.38 -6.28
CA LEU A 237 3.61 -0.89 -5.12
C LEU A 237 2.14 -0.58 -5.46
N MET A 238 1.88 0.08 -6.59
CA MET A 238 0.51 0.39 -7.03
C MET A 238 -0.31 -0.87 -7.31
N LEU A 239 0.30 -1.93 -7.83
CA LEU A 239 -0.35 -3.23 -7.98
C LEU A 239 -0.62 -3.88 -6.62
N ALA A 240 0.37 -3.94 -5.73
CA ALA A 240 0.22 -4.53 -4.39
C ALA A 240 -0.82 -3.80 -3.54
N SER A 241 -0.94 -2.48 -3.71
CA SER A 241 -1.94 -1.65 -3.03
C SER A 241 -3.34 -1.70 -3.67
N GLY A 242 -3.52 -2.44 -4.77
CA GLY A 242 -4.82 -2.58 -5.43
C GLY A 242 -5.24 -1.41 -6.32
N TYR A 243 -4.37 -0.44 -6.59
CA TYR A 243 -4.66 0.66 -7.52
C TYR A 243 -4.63 0.22 -8.98
N LEU A 244 -3.86 -0.81 -9.28
CA LEU A 244 -3.77 -1.40 -10.60
C LEU A 244 -4.20 -2.86 -10.57
N LYS A 245 -4.71 -3.35 -11.71
CA LYS A 245 -5.05 -4.75 -11.94
C LYS A 245 -4.22 -5.35 -13.06
N VAL A 246 -3.98 -6.65 -12.98
CA VAL A 246 -3.31 -7.43 -14.01
C VAL A 246 -4.30 -7.78 -15.13
N ILE A 247 -3.99 -7.37 -16.36
CA ILE A 247 -4.72 -7.78 -17.57
C ILE A 247 -4.11 -9.05 -18.14
N SER A 248 -2.77 -9.07 -18.26
CA SER A 248 -1.99 -10.25 -18.72
C SER A 248 -0.60 -10.23 -18.14
N ALA A 249 0.04 -11.40 -18.09
CA ALA A 249 1.44 -11.55 -17.68
C ALA A 249 2.14 -12.53 -18.62
N GLU A 250 3.18 -12.07 -19.32
CA GLU A 250 3.92 -12.86 -20.29
C GLU A 250 5.37 -13.07 -19.83
N PRO A 251 5.92 -14.28 -19.99
CA PRO A 251 7.34 -14.52 -19.71
C PRO A 251 8.23 -13.67 -20.62
N LEU A 252 9.24 -13.02 -20.04
CA LEU A 252 10.26 -12.33 -20.83
C LEU A 252 11.17 -13.34 -21.53
N SER A 253 11.31 -13.19 -22.85
CA SER A 253 12.19 -14.03 -23.68
C SER A 253 13.66 -13.78 -23.32
N GLY A 254 14.46 -14.84 -23.13
CA GLY A 254 15.91 -14.77 -22.91
C GLY A 254 16.37 -15.33 -21.56
N ASN A 255 17.63 -15.02 -21.17
CA ASN A 255 18.27 -15.55 -19.95
C ASN A 255 17.62 -15.11 -18.62
N ARG A 256 16.60 -14.25 -18.64
CA ARG A 256 15.82 -13.82 -17.47
C ARG A 256 14.54 -14.64 -17.31
N ARG A 257 14.66 -15.95 -17.24
CA ARG A 257 13.52 -16.91 -17.17
C ARG A 257 12.53 -16.70 -16.03
N LYS A 258 12.80 -15.81 -15.07
CA LYS A 258 11.90 -15.53 -13.92
C LYS A 258 11.17 -14.19 -14.02
N ALA A 259 11.58 -13.29 -14.91
CA ALA A 259 10.92 -12.01 -15.06
C ALA A 259 9.73 -12.12 -16.02
N ARG A 260 8.63 -11.48 -15.67
CA ARG A 260 7.42 -11.37 -16.48
C ARG A 260 7.15 -9.93 -16.82
N MET A 261 6.67 -9.69 -18.03
CA MET A 261 6.08 -8.43 -18.43
C MET A 261 4.60 -8.47 -18.08
N TYR A 262 4.15 -7.53 -17.26
CA TYR A 262 2.76 -7.39 -16.87
C TYR A 262 2.12 -6.26 -17.67
N THR A 263 0.95 -6.52 -18.24
CA THR A 263 0.06 -5.49 -18.76
C THR A 263 -0.90 -5.10 -17.66
N LEU A 264 -0.84 -3.84 -17.24
CA LEU A 264 -1.64 -3.30 -16.14
C LEU A 264 -2.64 -2.25 -16.62
N ALA A 265 -3.73 -2.12 -15.92
CA ALA A 265 -4.72 -1.06 -16.05
C ALA A 265 -5.18 -0.55 -14.67
N ILE A 266 -5.83 0.60 -14.59
CA ILE A 266 -6.53 1.06 -13.38
C ILE A 266 -7.58 0.02 -13.00
N THR A 267 -7.69 -0.25 -11.71
CA THR A 267 -8.53 -1.32 -11.19
C THR A 267 -10.01 -1.11 -11.55
N ASN A 268 -10.55 0.10 -11.31
CA ASN A 268 -11.95 0.43 -11.54
C ASN A 268 -12.19 1.95 -11.53
N LEU A 269 -13.44 2.38 -11.66
CA LEU A 269 -13.81 3.80 -11.66
C LEU A 269 -13.53 4.48 -10.32
N GLU A 270 -13.69 3.79 -9.18
CA GLU A 270 -13.38 4.35 -7.86
C GLU A 270 -11.93 4.84 -7.81
N ILE A 271 -11.00 4.00 -8.29
CA ILE A 271 -9.57 4.34 -8.33
C ILE A 271 -9.26 5.40 -9.37
N GLN A 272 -9.92 5.36 -10.51
CA GLN A 272 -9.76 6.40 -11.52
C GLN A 272 -10.13 7.79 -10.96
N PHE A 273 -11.29 7.90 -10.32
CA PHE A 273 -11.72 9.15 -9.67
C PHE A 273 -10.77 9.59 -8.55
N MET A 274 -10.21 8.65 -7.80
CA MET A 274 -9.19 8.96 -6.79
C MET A 274 -7.97 9.63 -7.43
N PHE A 275 -7.42 9.08 -8.52
CA PHE A 275 -6.28 9.67 -9.22
C PHE A 275 -6.60 11.03 -9.82
N GLU A 276 -7.76 11.17 -10.47
CA GLU A 276 -8.22 12.46 -11.00
C GLU A 276 -8.30 13.52 -9.90
N ASN A 277 -8.93 13.19 -8.76
CA ASN A 277 -9.02 14.09 -7.61
C ASN A 277 -7.66 14.40 -6.99
N MET A 278 -6.75 13.42 -6.93
CA MET A 278 -5.39 13.62 -6.43
C MET A 278 -4.64 14.64 -7.28
N ILE A 279 -4.71 14.51 -8.61
CA ILE A 279 -4.10 15.45 -9.55
C ILE A 279 -4.74 16.83 -9.43
N LEU A 280 -6.08 16.93 -9.38
CA LEU A 280 -6.78 18.20 -9.20
C LEU A 280 -6.34 18.94 -7.91
N ARG A 281 -6.07 18.21 -6.83
CA ARG A 281 -5.54 18.79 -5.59
C ARG A 281 -4.14 19.39 -5.74
N TRP A 282 -3.33 18.95 -6.70
CA TRP A 282 -2.04 19.57 -6.96
C TRP A 282 -2.18 21.00 -7.47
N PHE A 283 -3.28 21.29 -8.17
CA PHE A 283 -3.62 22.61 -8.70
C PHE A 283 -4.55 23.42 -7.78
N SER A 284 -4.91 22.88 -6.59
CA SER A 284 -5.81 23.59 -5.68
C SER A 284 -5.18 24.89 -5.16
N PRO A 285 -5.91 26.02 -5.17
CA PRO A 285 -5.41 27.32 -4.73
C PRO A 285 -4.85 27.36 -3.29
N ALA A 286 -5.30 26.43 -2.43
CA ALA A 286 -4.81 26.33 -1.04
C ALA A 286 -3.39 25.79 -0.92
N LYS A 287 -2.86 25.11 -1.96
CA LYS A 287 -1.47 24.63 -2.03
C LYS A 287 -0.62 25.39 -3.06
N MET A 288 -1.26 25.95 -4.08
CA MET A 288 -0.65 26.91 -4.97
C MET A 288 -0.87 28.28 -4.32
N GLU A 289 0.18 28.88 -3.85
CA GLU A 289 0.18 30.30 -3.50
C GLU A 289 0.03 31.12 -4.78
N THR A 290 -1.15 30.97 -5.44
CA THR A 290 -1.54 31.77 -6.61
C THR A 290 -1.36 33.25 -6.30
N ASN A 291 -1.48 33.62 -5.02
CA ASN A 291 -1.13 34.93 -4.52
C ASN A 291 0.36 35.30 -4.70
N GLU A 292 1.31 34.36 -4.64
CA GLU A 292 2.73 34.69 -4.83
C GLU A 292 3.05 34.88 -6.30
N PHE A 293 2.53 34.06 -7.21
CA PHE A 293 2.69 34.30 -8.64
C PHE A 293 2.05 35.65 -9.07
N VAL A 294 0.82 35.91 -8.61
CA VAL A 294 0.13 37.19 -8.91
C VAL A 294 0.84 38.36 -8.29
N LYS A 295 1.36 38.23 -7.06
CA LYS A 295 2.20 39.28 -6.44
C LYS A 295 3.50 39.50 -7.21
N ALA A 296 4.19 38.41 -7.59
CA ALA A 296 5.38 38.46 -8.41
C ALA A 296 5.12 39.16 -9.76
N LEU A 297 3.99 38.79 -10.41
CA LEU A 297 3.55 39.41 -11.66
C LEU A 297 3.28 40.93 -11.50
N ILE A 298 2.54 41.32 -10.47
CA ILE A 298 2.22 42.73 -10.20
C ILE A 298 3.48 43.54 -9.87
N ASN A 299 4.44 42.94 -9.18
CA ASN A 299 5.69 43.57 -8.78
C ASN A 299 6.77 43.50 -9.86
N GLY A 300 6.53 42.81 -10.99
CA GLY A 300 7.52 42.60 -12.04
C GLY A 300 8.69 41.70 -11.62
N ASP A 301 8.50 40.88 -10.58
CA ASP A 301 9.51 39.92 -10.08
C ASP A 301 9.57 38.69 -10.97
N VAL A 302 10.38 38.78 -12.01
CA VAL A 302 10.55 37.73 -13.02
C VAL A 302 11.17 36.47 -12.42
N GLU A 303 12.03 36.59 -11.41
CA GLU A 303 12.67 35.46 -10.76
C GLU A 303 11.67 34.65 -9.96
N ALA A 304 10.84 35.29 -9.14
CA ALA A 304 9.77 34.62 -8.40
C ALA A 304 8.74 33.99 -9.34
N MET A 305 8.37 34.67 -10.43
CA MET A 305 7.49 34.09 -11.47
C MET A 305 8.09 32.84 -12.11
N ASN A 306 9.38 32.90 -12.46
CA ASN A 306 10.06 31.76 -13.09
C ASN A 306 10.17 30.56 -12.13
N ASN A 307 10.48 30.79 -10.87
CA ASN A 307 10.53 29.77 -9.84
C ASN A 307 9.17 29.09 -9.66
N TYR A 308 8.09 29.87 -9.62
CA TYR A 308 6.73 29.35 -9.55
C TYR A 308 6.38 28.49 -10.78
N MET A 309 6.66 28.99 -11.99
CA MET A 309 6.38 28.27 -13.23
C MET A 309 7.21 26.97 -13.34
N ASN A 310 8.45 26.97 -12.88
CA ASN A 310 9.28 25.78 -12.85
C ASN A 310 8.74 24.76 -11.84
N ASP A 311 8.28 25.17 -10.68
CA ASP A 311 7.68 24.27 -9.68
C ASP A 311 6.37 23.64 -10.19
N VAL A 312 5.53 24.42 -10.86
CA VAL A 312 4.33 23.92 -11.55
C VAL A 312 4.71 22.93 -12.65
N ALA A 313 5.68 23.28 -13.49
CA ALA A 313 6.12 22.40 -14.59
C ALA A 313 6.67 21.08 -14.07
N LEU A 314 7.51 21.10 -13.04
CA LEU A 314 8.08 19.88 -12.43
C LEU A 314 7.00 18.97 -11.85
N LYS A 315 5.93 19.53 -11.30
CA LYS A 315 4.84 18.77 -10.68
C LYS A 315 3.85 18.21 -11.71
N THR A 316 3.71 18.84 -12.87
CA THR A 316 2.58 18.60 -13.77
C THR A 316 2.95 18.11 -15.17
N PHE A 317 4.11 18.53 -15.70
CA PHE A 317 4.44 18.16 -17.08
C PHE A 317 4.87 16.71 -17.21
N SER A 318 4.25 16.06 -18.17
CA SER A 318 4.65 14.73 -18.66
C SER A 318 5.52 14.87 -19.93
N SER A 319 6.01 13.74 -20.44
CA SER A 319 6.75 13.73 -21.72
C SER A 319 5.86 14.06 -22.92
N PHE A 320 4.54 14.05 -22.79
CA PHE A 320 3.59 14.52 -23.82
C PHE A 320 3.54 16.04 -23.89
N ASP A 321 3.79 16.73 -22.79
CA ASP A 321 3.76 18.20 -22.72
C ASP A 321 5.07 18.82 -23.23
N THR A 322 6.19 18.08 -23.15
CA THR A 322 7.45 18.48 -23.73
C THR A 322 7.44 18.13 -25.23
N GLY A 323 7.11 19.08 -26.08
CA GLY A 323 7.21 18.90 -27.53
C GLY A 323 8.61 18.41 -27.94
N LYS A 324 8.71 17.65 -29.04
CA LYS A 324 9.92 16.99 -29.58
C LYS A 324 11.20 17.87 -29.73
N HIS A 325 11.15 19.13 -29.37
CA HIS A 325 12.23 20.12 -29.56
C HIS A 325 12.86 20.67 -28.26
N MET A 326 12.50 20.18 -27.07
CA MET A 326 13.12 20.65 -25.82
C MET A 326 14.40 19.91 -25.39
N SER A 327 14.95 19.01 -26.20
CA SER A 327 16.19 18.30 -25.89
C SER A 327 17.48 19.11 -26.15
N GLU A 328 17.40 20.36 -26.61
CA GLU A 328 18.58 21.14 -27.05
C GLU A 328 18.78 22.50 -26.34
N LYS A 329 18.16 22.79 -25.21
CA LYS A 329 18.54 23.96 -24.43
C LYS A 329 18.86 23.59 -22.99
N LYS A 330 20.17 23.37 -22.77
CA LYS A 330 20.81 23.46 -21.46
C LYS A 330 20.70 24.87 -20.91
#